data_56f26a8b13c43e330ddc2e95a0b6c6bc
#
_entry.id   56f26a8b13c43e330ddc2e95a0b6c6bc
#
_cell.length_a   1.000
_cell.length_b   1.000
_cell.length_c   1.000
_cell.angle_alpha   90.00
_cell.angle_beta   90.00
_cell.angle_gamma   90.00
#
_symmetry.space_group_name_H-M   'P 1'
#
loop_
_entity.id
_entity.type
_entity.pdbx_description
1 polymer ?
#
loop_
_entity_poly.entity_id
_entity_poly.type
_entity_poly.pdbx_seq_one_letter_code
_entity_poly.pdbx_strand_id
1 'polypeptide(L)'
;MWSLKGVYRNMTESWINRHPPKATTLEHHHHNVTVAICAYLDVPEGSGNLQILNPLHTFKYAEPVDDGYEMPRQDHWIDIPVKTNDIIYFPGWLKHRTGANNSDSNRYVMTMNVTAYEMTNIDRGGYDEFNNTIGFIE
;
A
#
# COMPACT_ATOMS: atom_id res chain seq x y z
N MET A 1 11.89 -15.32 -3.26
CA MET A 1 10.50 -15.65 -3.67
C MET A 1 9.76 -16.11 -2.42
N TRP A 2 8.67 -15.47 -2.07
CA TRP A 2 7.86 -15.89 -0.91
C TRP A 2 7.11 -17.17 -1.27
N SER A 3 7.42 -18.25 -0.59
CA SER A 3 6.61 -19.46 -0.70
C SER A 3 5.35 -19.28 0.14
N LEU A 4 4.20 -19.24 -0.52
CA LEU A 4 2.91 -19.10 0.14
C LEU A 4 2.21 -20.46 0.32
N LYS A 5 2.97 -21.56 0.26
CA LYS A 5 2.46 -22.89 0.51
C LYS A 5 2.10 -23.02 2.00
N GLY A 6 0.84 -23.33 2.28
CA GLY A 6 0.34 -23.41 3.65
C GLY A 6 0.03 -22.08 4.32
N VAL A 7 -0.06 -21.00 3.54
CA VAL A 7 -0.43 -19.67 4.03
C VAL A 7 -1.88 -19.37 3.68
N TYR A 8 -2.63 -19.01 4.68
CA TYR A 8 -3.98 -18.53 4.54
C TYR A 8 -4.01 -17.03 4.19
N ARG A 9 -4.93 -16.62 3.32
CA ARG A 9 -5.05 -15.23 2.88
C ARG A 9 -6.49 -14.77 3.01
N ASN A 10 -6.67 -13.61 3.59
CA ASN A 10 -7.98 -13.01 3.71
C ASN A 10 -7.93 -11.53 3.34
N MET A 11 -8.91 -11.06 2.59
CA MET A 11 -9.17 -9.64 2.44
C MET A 11 -9.85 -9.17 3.72
N THR A 12 -9.16 -8.39 4.52
CA THR A 12 -9.65 -7.95 5.82
C THR A 12 -10.50 -6.69 5.74
N GLU A 13 -10.16 -5.80 4.80
CA GLU A 13 -10.84 -4.52 4.65
C GLU A 13 -10.83 -4.05 3.19
N SER A 14 -11.87 -3.34 2.80
CA SER A 14 -11.91 -2.61 1.53
C SER A 14 -12.76 -1.35 1.67
N TRP A 15 -12.33 -0.26 1.03
CA TRP A 15 -13.06 1.01 1.03
C TRP A 15 -12.72 1.85 -0.20
N ILE A 16 -13.52 2.88 -0.44
CA ILE A 16 -13.25 3.85 -1.50
C ILE A 16 -12.86 5.18 -0.87
N ASN A 17 -11.70 5.68 -1.27
CA ASN A 17 -11.23 7.02 -0.96
C ASN A 17 -11.71 7.99 -2.04
N ARG A 18 -12.38 9.04 -1.62
CA ARG A 18 -12.68 10.21 -2.45
C ARG A 18 -11.76 11.36 -2.04
N HIS A 19 -10.97 11.85 -2.96
CA HIS A 19 -10.11 13.00 -2.76
C HIS A 19 -10.65 14.19 -3.58
N PRO A 20 -11.38 15.11 -2.95
CA PRO A 20 -11.78 16.34 -3.62
C PRO A 20 -10.57 17.23 -3.95
N PRO A 21 -10.76 18.32 -4.73
CA PRO A 21 -9.70 19.30 -4.97
C PRO A 21 -9.00 19.73 -3.68
N LYS A 22 -7.67 19.79 -3.70
CA LYS A 22 -6.75 20.10 -2.58
C LYS A 22 -6.63 19.01 -1.50
N ALA A 23 -7.41 17.94 -1.56
CA ALA A 23 -7.29 16.85 -0.59
C ALA A 23 -6.03 16.01 -0.84
N THR A 24 -5.54 15.42 0.23
CA THR A 24 -4.42 14.48 0.26
C THR A 24 -4.68 13.41 1.31
N THR A 25 -4.05 12.25 1.18
CA THR A 25 -3.93 11.29 2.29
C THR A 25 -2.57 11.46 2.93
N LEU A 26 -2.56 11.67 4.24
CA LEU A 26 -1.32 11.85 5.01
C LEU A 26 -0.49 10.57 5.05
N GLU A 27 0.78 10.72 5.42
CA GLU A 27 1.70 9.61 5.61
C GLU A 27 1.16 8.60 6.62
N HIS A 28 1.12 7.34 6.21
CA HIS A 28 0.70 6.22 7.06
C HIS A 28 1.25 4.89 6.54
N HIS A 29 1.02 3.82 7.28
CA HIS A 29 1.22 2.44 6.89
C HIS A 29 0.12 1.58 7.51
N HIS A 30 -0.01 0.34 7.08
CA HIS A 30 -1.06 -0.57 7.55
C HIS A 30 -0.47 -1.61 8.49
N HIS A 31 -0.98 -1.67 9.72
CA HIS A 31 -0.61 -2.71 10.69
C HIS A 31 -1.30 -4.03 10.34
N ASN A 32 -0.60 -5.14 10.53
CA ASN A 32 -1.13 -6.50 10.28
C ASN A 32 -1.63 -6.75 8.85
N VAL A 33 -1.16 -5.96 7.90
CA VAL A 33 -1.48 -6.11 6.47
C VAL A 33 -0.25 -6.60 5.74
N THR A 34 -0.40 -7.73 5.05
CA THR A 34 0.69 -8.29 4.23
C THR A 34 0.84 -7.52 2.94
N VAL A 35 -0.28 -7.24 2.27
CA VAL A 35 -0.32 -6.51 1.01
C VAL A 35 -1.46 -5.50 1.04
N ALA A 36 -1.14 -4.24 0.76
CA ALA A 36 -2.10 -3.21 0.43
C ALA A 36 -2.27 -3.12 -1.10
N ILE A 37 -3.48 -2.92 -1.55
CA ILE A 37 -3.85 -2.83 -2.96
C ILE A 37 -4.60 -1.53 -3.18
N CYS A 38 -4.18 -0.74 -4.15
CA CYS A 38 -4.86 0.47 -4.58
C CYS A 38 -5.31 0.32 -6.03
N ALA A 39 -6.61 0.27 -6.27
CA ALA A 39 -7.21 0.29 -7.60
C ALA A 39 -7.72 1.71 -7.91
N TYR A 40 -7.16 2.32 -8.93
CA TYR A 40 -7.42 3.70 -9.31
C TYR A 40 -8.63 3.77 -10.25
N LEU A 41 -9.78 4.13 -9.69
CA LEU A 41 -11.08 4.11 -10.39
C LEU A 41 -11.27 5.32 -11.29
N ASP A 42 -10.85 6.49 -10.80
CA ASP A 42 -10.93 7.75 -11.55
C ASP A 42 -9.80 8.68 -11.07
N VAL A 43 -8.89 9.01 -11.97
CA VAL A 43 -7.68 9.81 -11.73
C VAL A 43 -7.60 10.94 -12.73
N PRO A 44 -8.23 12.08 -12.44
CA PRO A 44 -8.09 13.27 -13.24
C PRO A 44 -6.63 13.73 -13.36
N GLU A 45 -6.26 14.33 -14.46
CA GLU A 45 -4.93 14.91 -14.64
C GLU A 45 -4.63 15.93 -13.51
N GLY A 46 -3.44 15.86 -12.93
CA GLY A 46 -3.03 16.71 -11.82
C GLY A 46 -3.63 16.32 -10.46
N SER A 47 -4.39 15.22 -10.35
CA SER A 47 -5.02 14.80 -9.10
C SER A 47 -4.06 14.17 -8.07
N GLY A 48 -2.74 14.23 -8.34
CA GLY A 48 -1.69 13.73 -7.46
C GLY A 48 -1.40 12.24 -7.63
N ASN A 49 -0.16 11.86 -7.33
CA ASN A 49 0.36 10.50 -7.45
C ASN A 49 0.36 9.76 -6.10
N LEU A 50 0.60 8.46 -6.14
CA LEU A 50 1.01 7.70 -4.97
C LEU A 50 2.47 8.06 -4.65
N GLN A 51 2.78 8.32 -3.40
CA GLN A 51 4.13 8.57 -2.94
C GLN A 51 4.51 7.52 -1.90
N ILE A 52 5.65 6.86 -2.11
CA ILE A 52 6.18 5.83 -1.23
C ILE A 52 7.45 6.34 -0.59
N LEU A 53 7.57 6.20 0.73
CA LEU A 53 8.82 6.49 1.42
C LEU A 53 9.85 5.42 1.07
N ASN A 54 11.00 5.86 0.57
CA ASN A 54 12.11 4.93 0.30
C ASN A 54 12.49 4.21 1.62
N PRO A 55 12.35 2.90 1.73
CA PRO A 55 12.65 2.18 2.96
C PRO A 55 14.13 2.25 3.35
N LEU A 56 14.99 2.58 2.41
CA LEU A 56 16.43 2.78 2.62
C LEU A 56 16.80 4.25 2.87
N HIS A 57 15.83 5.14 3.11
CA HIS A 57 16.10 6.56 3.29
C HIS A 57 17.11 6.86 4.41
N THR A 58 17.12 6.05 5.47
CA THR A 58 18.06 6.22 6.58
C THR A 58 19.52 6.00 6.16
N PHE A 59 19.77 5.12 5.21
CA PHE A 59 21.11 4.87 4.70
C PHE A 59 21.64 6.03 3.84
N LYS A 60 20.76 6.74 3.17
CA LYS A 60 21.13 7.92 2.37
C LYS A 60 21.70 9.06 3.21
N TYR A 61 21.36 9.16 4.49
CA TYR A 61 21.97 10.12 5.39
C TYR A 61 23.44 9.81 5.74
N ALA A 62 23.83 8.55 5.59
CA ALA A 62 25.19 8.11 5.89
C ALA A 62 26.10 8.05 4.64
N GLU A 63 25.56 8.32 3.45
CA GLU A 63 26.35 8.40 2.22
C GLU A 63 27.22 9.67 2.26
N PRO A 64 28.53 9.56 1.90
CA PRO A 64 29.38 10.73 1.75
C PRO A 64 28.76 11.68 0.71
N VAL A 65 28.55 12.93 1.09
CA VAL A 65 28.11 13.96 0.18
C VAL A 65 29.33 14.41 -0.63
N ASP A 66 29.26 14.25 -1.95
CA ASP A 66 30.29 14.81 -2.83
C ASP A 66 30.20 16.34 -2.82
N ASP A 67 31.36 17.01 -2.85
CA ASP A 67 31.43 18.46 -2.73
C ASP A 67 30.54 19.17 -3.76
N GLY A 68 29.47 19.79 -3.28
CA GLY A 68 28.54 20.58 -4.08
C GLY A 68 27.19 19.91 -4.39
N TYR A 69 26.95 18.68 -3.93
CA TYR A 69 25.64 18.06 -4.03
C TYR A 69 24.80 18.37 -2.79
N GLU A 70 23.97 19.38 -2.88
CA GLU A 70 22.88 19.54 -1.93
C GLU A 70 21.90 18.40 -2.14
N MET A 71 21.92 17.42 -1.25
CA MET A 71 20.89 16.36 -1.23
C MET A 71 19.52 17.03 -1.07
N PRO A 72 18.65 17.03 -2.07
CA PRO A 72 17.30 17.51 -1.87
C PRO A 72 16.67 16.63 -0.78
N ARG A 73 16.24 17.22 0.32
CA ARG A 73 15.53 16.51 1.41
C ARG A 73 14.23 15.83 0.93
N GLN A 74 13.89 15.98 -0.34
CA GLN A 74 12.73 15.41 -1.01
C GLN A 74 12.97 14.02 -1.60
N ASP A 75 14.21 13.55 -1.72
CA ASP A 75 14.56 12.25 -2.30
C ASP A 75 14.13 11.04 -1.46
N HIS A 76 13.50 11.27 -0.33
CA HIS A 76 12.97 10.18 0.49
C HIS A 76 11.65 9.62 -0.03
N TRP A 77 10.90 10.43 -0.76
CA TRP A 77 9.60 10.06 -1.32
C TRP A 77 9.75 9.75 -2.80
N ILE A 78 9.44 8.52 -3.15
CA ILE A 78 9.38 8.07 -4.55
C ILE A 78 7.97 8.36 -5.04
N ASP A 79 7.88 9.19 -6.06
CA ASP A 79 6.62 9.51 -6.72
C ASP A 79 6.30 8.45 -7.76
N ILE A 80 5.14 7.83 -7.62
CA ILE A 80 4.65 6.77 -8.52
C ILE A 80 3.48 7.32 -9.32
N PRO A 81 3.69 7.66 -10.58
CA PRO A 81 2.61 8.13 -11.44
C PRO A 81 1.50 7.08 -11.54
N VAL A 82 0.27 7.54 -11.41
CA VAL A 82 -0.91 6.68 -11.47
C VAL A 82 -1.95 7.28 -12.41
N LYS A 83 -2.74 6.41 -13.04
CA LYS A 83 -3.85 6.77 -13.92
C LYS A 83 -5.05 5.88 -13.67
N THR A 84 -6.19 6.24 -14.20
CA THR A 84 -7.42 5.44 -14.17
C THR A 84 -7.17 4.04 -14.72
N ASN A 85 -7.68 3.03 -14.02
CA ASN A 85 -7.51 1.59 -14.23
C ASN A 85 -6.15 1.01 -13.82
N ASP A 86 -5.26 1.78 -13.22
CA ASP A 86 -4.06 1.19 -12.62
C ASP A 86 -4.41 0.45 -11.33
N ILE A 87 -3.66 -0.62 -11.07
CA ILE A 87 -3.71 -1.35 -9.80
C ILE A 87 -2.28 -1.46 -9.27
N ILE A 88 -2.05 -0.90 -8.08
CA ILE A 88 -0.74 -0.90 -7.42
C ILE A 88 -0.80 -1.81 -6.19
N TYR A 89 0.20 -2.66 -6.05
CA TYR A 89 0.40 -3.56 -4.90
C TYR A 89 1.66 -3.18 -4.17
N PHE A 90 1.58 -3.09 -2.84
CA PHE A 90 2.76 -2.84 -2.02
C PHE A 90 2.61 -3.49 -0.63
N PRO A 91 3.72 -3.80 0.06
CA PRO A 91 3.66 -4.33 1.42
C PRO A 91 2.95 -3.38 2.37
N GLY A 92 2.09 -3.88 3.24
CA GLY A 92 1.34 -3.05 4.19
C GLY A 92 2.21 -2.20 5.11
N TRP A 93 3.41 -2.67 5.46
CA TRP A 93 4.37 -1.93 6.28
C TRP A 93 5.01 -0.72 5.58
N LEU A 94 4.89 -0.63 4.25
CA LEU A 94 5.53 0.42 3.48
C LEU A 94 4.82 1.76 3.71
N LYS A 95 5.53 2.73 4.24
CA LYS A 95 5.00 4.08 4.46
C LYS A 95 4.69 4.75 3.13
N HIS A 96 3.51 5.30 3.05
CA HIS A 96 3.01 5.93 1.84
C HIS A 96 2.06 7.08 2.15
N ARG A 97 1.85 7.90 1.16
CA ARG A 97 0.91 9.04 1.15
C ARG A 97 0.44 9.31 -0.27
N THR A 98 -0.45 10.26 -0.44
CA THR A 98 -0.81 10.73 -1.78
C THR A 98 -0.39 12.19 -1.98
N GLY A 99 0.03 12.53 -3.19
CA GLY A 99 0.14 13.91 -3.60
C GLY A 99 -1.21 14.63 -3.51
N ALA A 100 -1.19 15.93 -3.32
CA ALA A 100 -2.41 16.73 -3.31
C ALA A 100 -3.15 16.65 -4.65
N ASN A 101 -4.47 16.58 -4.58
CA ASN A 101 -5.29 16.69 -5.78
C ASN A 101 -5.33 18.16 -6.23
N ASN A 102 -4.56 18.50 -7.25
CA ASN A 102 -4.50 19.85 -7.83
C ASN A 102 -5.44 20.02 -9.03
N SER A 103 -6.24 19.00 -9.35
CA SER A 103 -7.32 19.11 -10.34
C SER A 103 -8.57 19.75 -9.75
N ASP A 104 -9.52 20.08 -10.61
CA ASP A 104 -10.83 20.61 -10.21
C ASP A 104 -11.89 19.52 -9.99
N SER A 105 -11.49 18.24 -10.10
CA SER A 105 -12.36 17.08 -10.00
C SER A 105 -11.98 16.16 -8.86
N ASN A 106 -12.90 15.30 -8.41
CA ASN A 106 -12.60 14.29 -7.41
C ASN A 106 -11.74 13.16 -8.02
N ARG A 107 -10.75 12.67 -7.27
CA ARG A 107 -10.08 11.40 -7.53
C ARG A 107 -10.70 10.30 -6.69
N TYR A 108 -10.91 9.11 -7.28
CA TYR A 108 -11.45 7.94 -6.61
C TYR A 108 -10.48 6.77 -6.65
N VAL A 109 -10.19 6.20 -5.48
CA VAL A 109 -9.29 5.06 -5.33
C VAL A 109 -9.94 4.04 -4.40
N MET A 110 -10.07 2.81 -4.87
CA MET A 110 -10.46 1.68 -4.02
C MET A 110 -9.21 1.11 -3.38
N THR A 111 -9.22 1.02 -2.06
CA THR A 111 -8.15 0.40 -1.29
C THR A 111 -8.62 -0.91 -0.70
N MET A 112 -7.75 -1.91 -0.71
CA MET A 112 -8.01 -3.24 -0.14
C MET A 112 -6.80 -3.68 0.67
N ASN A 113 -7.04 -4.25 1.84
CA ASN A 113 -6.03 -4.83 2.71
C ASN A 113 -6.14 -6.36 2.67
N VAL A 114 -5.02 -7.01 2.43
CA VAL A 114 -4.90 -8.47 2.45
C VAL A 114 -3.93 -8.88 3.53
N THR A 115 -4.39 -9.72 4.44
CA THR A 115 -3.56 -10.36 5.46
C THR A 115 -3.25 -11.80 5.06
N ALA A 116 -2.01 -12.20 5.24
CA ALA A 116 -1.58 -13.58 5.08
C ALA A 116 -0.99 -14.05 6.41
N TYR A 117 -1.38 -15.23 6.86
CA TYR A 117 -0.87 -15.85 8.07
C TYR A 117 -0.64 -17.35 7.85
N GLU A 118 0.30 -17.90 8.58
CA GLU A 118 0.57 -19.32 8.53
C GLU A 118 -0.50 -20.09 9.33
N MET A 119 -1.08 -21.11 8.73
CA MET A 119 -2.02 -21.99 9.44
C MET A 119 -1.26 -22.83 10.47
N THR A 120 -1.73 -22.79 11.70
CA THR A 120 -1.24 -23.65 12.77
C THR A 120 -1.78 -25.08 12.58
N ASN A 121 -1.23 -26.05 13.33
CA ASN A 121 -1.77 -27.42 13.34
C ASN A 121 -3.22 -27.47 13.86
N ILE A 122 -3.61 -26.49 14.67
CA ILE A 122 -4.98 -26.38 15.18
C ILE A 122 -5.91 -25.98 14.03
N ASP A 123 -5.50 -24.99 13.23
CA ASP A 123 -6.28 -24.53 12.08
C ASP A 123 -6.45 -25.63 11.02
N ARG A 124 -5.46 -26.53 10.90
CA ARG A 124 -5.48 -27.63 9.91
C ARG A 124 -6.41 -28.78 10.28
N GLY A 125 -6.61 -29.02 11.55
CA GLY A 125 -7.44 -30.13 12.04
C GLY A 125 -8.68 -29.69 12.81
N GLY A 126 -8.79 -28.41 13.05
CA GLY A 126 -9.86 -27.85 13.84
C GLY A 126 -10.94 -27.17 13.02
N TYR A 127 -11.95 -26.82 13.71
CA TYR A 127 -13.00 -25.97 13.23
C TYR A 127 -12.49 -24.52 13.10
N ASP A 128 -12.62 -23.94 11.93
CA ASP A 128 -12.33 -22.54 11.74
C ASP A 128 -13.55 -21.72 12.17
N GLU A 129 -13.52 -21.23 13.39
CA GLU A 129 -14.60 -20.43 13.96
C GLU A 129 -14.80 -19.10 13.24
N PHE A 130 -13.77 -18.60 12.57
CA PHE A 130 -13.83 -17.33 11.85
C PHE A 130 -14.26 -17.48 10.40
N ASN A 131 -14.12 -18.67 9.86
CA ASN A 131 -14.30 -18.92 8.42
C ASN A 131 -14.98 -20.27 8.13
N ASN A 132 -16.15 -20.44 8.65
CA ASN A 132 -16.98 -21.65 8.39
C ASN A 132 -17.19 -21.94 6.91
N THR A 133 -16.92 -20.99 6.05
CA THR A 133 -17.12 -21.06 4.61
C THR A 133 -15.87 -21.42 3.85
N ILE A 134 -14.71 -21.40 4.50
CA ILE A 134 -13.46 -21.74 3.86
C ILE A 134 -13.12 -23.15 4.29
N GLY A 135 -13.48 -24.09 3.44
CA GLY A 135 -13.11 -25.47 3.63
C GLY A 135 -11.59 -25.60 3.74
N PHE A 136 -11.15 -26.50 4.60
CA PHE A 136 -9.75 -26.87 4.67
C PHE A 136 -9.33 -27.38 3.31
N ILE A 137 -8.24 -26.82 2.80
CA ILE A 137 -7.60 -27.38 1.61
C ILE A 137 -6.80 -28.57 2.10
N GLU A 138 -7.28 -29.77 1.81
CA GLU A 138 -6.53 -30.99 2.01
C GLU A 138 -5.27 -31.03 1.13
#